data_b9b38b6bad436034b6dee182aacce857
#
_entry.id   b9b38b6bad436034b6dee182aacce857
#
_cell.length_a   1.000
_cell.length_b   1.000
_cell.length_c   1.000
_cell.angle_alpha   90.00
_cell.angle_beta   90.00
_cell.angle_gamma   90.00
#
_symmetry.space_group_name_H-M   'P 1'
#
loop_
_entity.id
_entity.type
_entity.pdbx_description
1 polymer ?
#
loop_
_entity_poly.entity_id
_entity_poly.type
_entity_poly.pdbx_seq_one_letter_code
_entity_poly.pdbx_strand_id
1 'polypeptide(L)'
;RINEAVKNNKDKFMDDFYFELNDFEFEFLRSKISTTSFIKTRTNPKVFTEQGIYMLATILRSKVASQVTINLIKTFANMRKLISQNIALFERFERIENRLTIHDKNFNLLFKALEDKNNIPVQNIFFDGQIYDAYSFVNDLIKLANSEIVLIDNYIDDTVFTLFSKYPNINFIIYTNNISKQLKLDFEKYSKQYKNIALKTFKSSHDRFLIIDKKDIYHLGASLKDLGKKWFAFSKMSLDSLNLDEIFNRLK
;
A
#
# COMPACT_ATOMS: atom_id res chain seq x y z
N ARG A 1 1.87 15.70 -61.70
CA ARG A 1 1.02 14.48 -61.67
C ARG A 1 0.54 14.14 -60.24
N ILE A 2 1.45 14.10 -59.23
CA ILE A 2 1.02 13.80 -57.84
C ILE A 2 0.05 14.85 -57.30
N ASN A 3 0.45 16.16 -57.37
CA ASN A 3 -0.40 17.26 -56.92
C ASN A 3 -1.76 17.30 -57.62
N GLU A 4 -1.81 16.95 -58.91
CA GLU A 4 -3.00 16.86 -59.68
C GLU A 4 -3.90 15.67 -59.22
N ALA A 5 -3.29 14.53 -58.94
CA ALA A 5 -3.99 13.35 -58.41
C ALA A 5 -4.63 13.63 -57.04
N VAL A 6 -3.90 14.33 -56.15
CA VAL A 6 -4.43 14.75 -54.84
C VAL A 6 -5.57 15.77 -55.02
N LYS A 7 -5.36 16.78 -55.90
CA LYS A 7 -6.39 17.79 -56.15
C LYS A 7 -7.70 17.20 -56.70
N ASN A 8 -7.59 16.16 -57.54
CA ASN A 8 -8.74 15.49 -58.13
C ASN A 8 -9.41 14.46 -57.20
N ASN A 9 -8.82 14.15 -56.03
CA ASN A 9 -9.33 13.19 -55.06
C ASN A 9 -9.27 13.79 -53.62
N LYS A 10 -9.65 15.06 -53.48
CA LYS A 10 -9.60 15.75 -52.20
C LYS A 10 -10.43 15.07 -51.08
N ASP A 11 -11.53 14.45 -51.48
CA ASP A 11 -12.42 13.66 -50.61
C ASP A 11 -11.74 12.47 -49.91
N LYS A 12 -10.62 12.01 -50.48
CA LYS A 12 -9.86 10.85 -49.96
C LYS A 12 -8.68 11.27 -49.07
N PHE A 13 -8.36 12.55 -49.01
CA PHE A 13 -7.22 13.06 -48.24
C PHE A 13 -7.71 13.86 -47.06
N MET A 14 -7.51 13.35 -45.87
CA MET A 14 -7.71 14.07 -44.62
C MET A 14 -6.58 15.07 -44.37
N ASP A 15 -6.79 16.04 -43.49
CA ASP A 15 -5.82 17.11 -43.21
C ASP A 15 -4.48 16.59 -42.64
N ASP A 16 -4.47 15.39 -42.06
CA ASP A 16 -3.28 14.73 -41.50
C ASP A 16 -2.55 13.82 -42.50
N PHE A 17 -3.04 13.68 -43.74
CA PHE A 17 -2.43 12.81 -44.75
C PHE A 17 -1.29 13.47 -45.49
N TYR A 18 -1.30 14.81 -45.61
CA TYR A 18 -0.21 15.57 -46.17
C TYR A 18 -0.20 17.00 -45.64
N PHE A 19 0.93 17.67 -45.71
CA PHE A 19 1.09 19.08 -45.41
C PHE A 19 2.02 19.75 -46.44
N GLU A 20 1.93 21.04 -46.62
CA GLU A 20 2.83 21.84 -47.45
C GLU A 20 3.94 22.38 -46.54
N LEU A 21 5.19 22.21 -46.98
CA LEU A 21 6.33 22.77 -46.25
C LEU A 21 6.27 24.29 -46.30
N ASN A 22 6.61 24.98 -45.19
CA ASN A 22 6.85 26.40 -45.21
C ASN A 22 8.21 26.71 -45.84
N ASP A 23 8.50 28.00 -46.11
CA ASP A 23 9.70 28.43 -46.80
C ASP A 23 10.99 28.01 -46.05
N PHE A 24 10.97 28.08 -44.72
CA PHE A 24 12.11 27.72 -43.89
C PHE A 24 12.36 26.20 -43.93
N GLU A 25 11.33 25.39 -43.81
CA GLU A 25 11.41 23.92 -43.88
C GLU A 25 11.86 23.48 -45.27
N PHE A 26 11.39 24.17 -46.31
CA PHE A 26 11.81 23.85 -47.68
C PHE A 26 13.28 24.19 -47.93
N GLU A 27 13.76 25.33 -47.48
CA GLU A 27 15.19 25.68 -47.58
C GLU A 27 16.07 24.72 -46.76
N PHE A 28 15.62 24.34 -45.57
CA PHE A 28 16.31 23.33 -44.76
C PHE A 28 16.41 21.99 -45.49
N LEU A 29 15.33 21.53 -46.13
CA LEU A 29 15.29 20.31 -46.89
C LEU A 29 16.22 20.36 -48.13
N ARG A 30 16.24 21.52 -48.83
CA ARG A 30 17.13 21.77 -49.97
C ARG A 30 18.60 21.71 -49.58
N SER A 31 18.96 22.17 -48.41
CA SER A 31 20.35 22.10 -47.91
C SER A 31 20.82 20.67 -47.65
N LYS A 32 19.89 19.76 -47.42
CA LYS A 32 20.18 18.32 -47.11
C LYS A 32 20.07 17.36 -48.29
N ILE A 33 19.28 17.73 -49.31
CA ILE A 33 19.01 16.88 -50.48
C ILE A 33 19.55 17.53 -51.73
N SER A 34 20.69 17.04 -52.20
CA SER A 34 21.41 17.57 -53.36
C SER A 34 20.92 17.04 -54.72
N THR A 35 19.66 16.69 -54.89
CA THR A 35 19.14 16.22 -56.18
C THR A 35 18.71 17.41 -57.06
N THR A 36 19.16 17.44 -58.33
CA THR A 36 18.91 18.52 -59.30
C THR A 36 17.44 18.82 -59.56
N SER A 37 16.54 17.86 -59.34
CA SER A 37 15.10 18.04 -59.49
C SER A 37 14.48 18.85 -58.34
N PHE A 38 15.04 18.77 -57.15
CA PHE A 38 14.58 19.49 -55.97
C PHE A 38 14.99 20.97 -56.03
N ILE A 39 16.15 21.27 -56.58
CA ILE A 39 16.71 22.64 -56.69
C ILE A 39 15.89 23.53 -57.64
N LYS A 40 15.22 22.96 -58.63
CA LYS A 40 14.43 23.66 -59.65
C LYS A 40 12.97 23.92 -59.26
N THR A 41 12.50 23.41 -58.11
CA THR A 41 11.13 23.57 -57.68
C THR A 41 10.89 24.98 -57.12
N ARG A 42 9.91 25.73 -57.68
CA ARG A 42 9.58 27.10 -57.31
C ARG A 42 8.43 27.22 -56.29
N THR A 43 7.78 26.13 -56.00
CA THR A 43 6.64 26.07 -55.06
C THR A 43 6.96 25.10 -53.93
N ASN A 44 6.45 25.41 -52.75
CA ASN A 44 6.64 24.54 -51.58
C ASN A 44 6.08 23.13 -51.85
N PRO A 45 6.85 22.09 -51.62
CA PRO A 45 6.42 20.74 -51.89
C PRO A 45 5.42 20.26 -50.85
N LYS A 46 4.51 19.35 -51.27
CA LYS A 46 3.67 18.58 -50.36
C LYS A 46 4.45 17.37 -49.86
N VAL A 47 4.42 17.19 -48.55
CA VAL A 47 5.02 16.07 -47.87
C VAL A 47 3.90 15.19 -47.36
N PHE A 48 4.02 13.89 -47.53
CA PHE A 48 2.99 12.92 -47.20
C PHE A 48 3.40 12.11 -45.97
N THR A 49 2.46 11.94 -45.06
CA THR A 49 2.60 10.97 -43.97
C THR A 49 2.55 9.54 -44.51
N GLU A 50 2.83 8.56 -43.68
CA GLU A 50 2.73 7.15 -44.07
C GLU A 50 1.33 6.81 -44.59
N GLN A 51 0.29 7.26 -43.93
CA GLN A 51 -1.11 7.09 -44.34
C GLN A 51 -1.40 7.80 -45.65
N GLY A 52 -0.86 9.00 -45.82
CA GLY A 52 -0.94 9.75 -47.07
C GLY A 52 -0.26 9.05 -48.24
N ILE A 53 0.89 8.38 -48.02
CA ILE A 53 1.58 7.58 -49.04
C ILE A 53 0.72 6.36 -49.42
N TYR A 54 0.10 5.71 -48.46
CA TYR A 54 -0.81 4.59 -48.74
C TYR A 54 -2.02 5.05 -49.55
N MET A 55 -2.61 6.18 -49.21
CA MET A 55 -3.71 6.76 -49.98
C MET A 55 -3.28 7.14 -51.41
N LEU A 56 -2.08 7.74 -51.58
CA LEU A 56 -1.51 8.02 -52.88
C LEU A 56 -1.36 6.76 -53.73
N ALA A 57 -0.93 5.65 -53.15
CA ALA A 57 -0.78 4.39 -53.86
C ALA A 57 -2.11 3.88 -54.46
N THR A 58 -3.23 4.19 -53.81
CA THR A 58 -4.57 3.76 -54.32
C THR A 58 -5.05 4.57 -55.52
N ILE A 59 -4.57 5.80 -55.72
CA ILE A 59 -5.04 6.72 -56.78
C ILE A 59 -4.07 6.88 -57.94
N LEU A 60 -2.77 6.57 -57.73
CA LEU A 60 -1.76 6.70 -58.77
C LEU A 60 -1.80 5.47 -59.71
N ARG A 61 -1.71 5.77 -61.03
CA ARG A 61 -1.70 4.75 -62.12
C ARG A 61 -0.28 4.36 -62.51
N SER A 62 0.52 3.95 -61.51
CA SER A 62 1.86 3.45 -61.82
C SER A 62 2.01 2.01 -61.36
N LYS A 63 2.91 1.26 -62.02
CA LYS A 63 3.19 -0.13 -61.66
C LYS A 63 3.65 -0.29 -60.20
N VAL A 64 4.40 0.67 -59.71
CA VAL A 64 4.87 0.70 -58.32
C VAL A 64 3.69 0.96 -57.34
N ALA A 65 2.85 1.95 -57.65
CA ALA A 65 1.68 2.25 -56.85
C ALA A 65 0.71 1.05 -56.77
N SER A 66 0.42 0.41 -57.89
CA SER A 66 -0.40 -0.82 -57.93
C SER A 66 0.20 -1.94 -57.06
N GLN A 67 1.51 -2.14 -57.09
CA GLN A 67 2.19 -3.17 -56.30
C GLN A 67 2.09 -2.84 -54.78
N VAL A 68 2.27 -1.59 -54.40
CA VAL A 68 2.10 -1.13 -52.99
C VAL A 68 0.65 -1.38 -52.52
N THR A 69 -0.34 -1.02 -53.34
CA THR A 69 -1.75 -1.25 -53.00
C THR A 69 -2.06 -2.74 -52.83
N ILE A 70 -1.59 -3.58 -53.74
CA ILE A 70 -1.76 -5.05 -53.63
C ILE A 70 -1.12 -5.59 -52.35
N ASN A 71 0.07 -5.14 -52.02
CA ASN A 71 0.77 -5.57 -50.80
C ASN A 71 0.00 -5.11 -49.52
N LEU A 72 -0.52 -3.87 -49.50
CA LEU A 72 -1.35 -3.38 -48.42
C LEU A 72 -2.58 -4.25 -48.20
N ILE A 73 -3.33 -4.55 -49.28
CA ILE A 73 -4.52 -5.39 -49.21
C ILE A 73 -4.16 -6.79 -48.66
N LYS A 74 -3.09 -7.40 -49.16
CA LYS A 74 -2.64 -8.72 -48.70
C LYS A 74 -2.25 -8.69 -47.22
N THR A 75 -1.49 -7.67 -46.80
CA THR A 75 -1.06 -7.51 -45.40
C THR A 75 -2.25 -7.35 -44.48
N PHE A 76 -3.21 -6.49 -44.85
CA PHE A 76 -4.44 -6.30 -44.08
C PHE A 76 -5.26 -7.59 -43.95
N ALA A 77 -5.42 -8.33 -45.05
CA ALA A 77 -6.11 -9.61 -45.03
C ALA A 77 -5.43 -10.65 -44.15
N ASN A 78 -4.08 -10.69 -44.17
CA ASN A 78 -3.30 -11.56 -43.30
C ASN A 78 -3.41 -11.16 -41.83
N MET A 79 -3.35 -9.86 -41.52
CA MET A 79 -3.55 -9.36 -40.15
C MET A 79 -4.93 -9.74 -39.61
N ARG A 80 -6.00 -9.54 -40.39
CA ARG A 80 -7.34 -9.98 -39.98
C ARG A 80 -7.41 -11.47 -39.69
N LYS A 81 -6.79 -12.30 -40.54
CA LYS A 81 -6.73 -13.75 -40.34
C LYS A 81 -5.97 -14.10 -39.08
N LEU A 82 -4.81 -13.48 -38.83
CA LEU A 82 -4.02 -13.68 -37.61
C LEU A 82 -4.81 -13.29 -36.34
N ILE A 83 -5.48 -12.15 -36.35
CA ILE A 83 -6.30 -11.71 -35.20
C ILE A 83 -7.43 -12.72 -34.95
N SER A 84 -8.17 -13.10 -36.01
CA SER A 84 -9.30 -14.04 -35.87
C SER A 84 -8.85 -15.43 -35.37
N GLN A 85 -7.69 -15.90 -35.79
CA GLN A 85 -7.12 -17.19 -35.36
C GLN A 85 -6.59 -17.15 -33.93
N ASN A 86 -6.27 -15.98 -33.39
CA ASN A 86 -5.67 -15.81 -32.08
C ASN A 86 -6.56 -15.14 -31.03
N ILE A 87 -7.87 -15.00 -31.30
CA ILE A 87 -8.82 -14.40 -30.35
C ILE A 87 -8.74 -15.10 -28.97
N ALA A 88 -8.74 -16.44 -28.98
CA ALA A 88 -8.62 -17.21 -27.74
C ALA A 88 -7.31 -16.95 -26.98
N LEU A 89 -6.23 -16.57 -27.66
CA LEU A 89 -4.97 -16.20 -27.05
C LEU A 89 -5.08 -14.83 -26.35
N PHE A 90 -5.69 -13.84 -27.00
CA PHE A 90 -5.94 -12.53 -26.41
C PHE A 90 -6.83 -12.62 -25.16
N GLU A 91 -7.89 -13.43 -25.20
CA GLU A 91 -8.74 -13.69 -24.03
C GLU A 91 -7.97 -14.38 -22.89
N ARG A 92 -6.98 -15.23 -23.20
CA ARG A 92 -6.11 -15.82 -22.17
C ARG A 92 -5.18 -14.78 -21.57
N PHE A 93 -4.61 -13.88 -22.36
CA PHE A 93 -3.78 -12.78 -21.85
C PHE A 93 -4.57 -11.88 -20.91
N GLU A 94 -5.76 -11.46 -21.29
CA GLU A 94 -6.63 -10.64 -20.45
C GLU A 94 -6.95 -11.34 -19.12
N ARG A 95 -7.25 -12.64 -19.16
CA ARG A 95 -7.46 -13.42 -17.92
C ARG A 95 -6.20 -13.52 -17.05
N ILE A 96 -5.02 -13.63 -17.66
CA ILE A 96 -3.74 -13.65 -16.92
C ILE A 96 -3.49 -12.30 -16.27
N GLU A 97 -3.65 -11.19 -16.97
CA GLU A 97 -3.48 -9.83 -16.43
C GLU A 97 -4.44 -9.56 -15.26
N ASN A 98 -5.70 -9.95 -15.40
CA ASN A 98 -6.69 -9.83 -14.33
C ASN A 98 -6.29 -10.66 -13.09
N ARG A 99 -5.78 -11.88 -13.28
CA ARG A 99 -5.28 -12.71 -12.19
C ARG A 99 -4.06 -12.09 -11.53
N LEU A 100 -3.10 -11.59 -12.29
CA LEU A 100 -1.92 -10.89 -11.75
C LEU A 100 -2.32 -9.69 -10.90
N THR A 101 -3.26 -8.88 -11.37
CA THR A 101 -3.77 -7.72 -10.61
C THR A 101 -4.40 -8.15 -9.26
N ILE A 102 -5.13 -9.27 -9.23
CA ILE A 102 -5.69 -9.82 -7.99
C ILE A 102 -4.56 -10.33 -7.08
N HIS A 103 -3.57 -11.03 -7.64
CA HIS A 103 -2.41 -11.51 -6.88
C HIS A 103 -1.64 -10.36 -6.24
N ASP A 104 -1.37 -9.28 -6.99
CA ASP A 104 -0.66 -8.10 -6.47
C ASP A 104 -1.41 -7.44 -5.32
N LYS A 105 -2.74 -7.33 -5.41
CA LYS A 105 -3.56 -6.84 -4.30
C LYS A 105 -3.45 -7.72 -3.06
N ASN A 106 -3.50 -9.04 -3.24
CA ASN A 106 -3.39 -10.00 -2.15
C ASN A 106 -1.98 -9.99 -1.53
N PHE A 107 -0.93 -9.87 -2.34
CA PHE A 107 0.44 -9.70 -1.85
C PHE A 107 0.59 -8.41 -1.04
N ASN A 108 0.06 -7.29 -1.52
CA ASN A 108 0.10 -6.03 -0.77
C ASN A 108 -0.64 -6.13 0.57
N LEU A 109 -1.76 -6.83 0.63
CA LEU A 109 -2.48 -7.10 1.88
C LEU A 109 -1.65 -7.99 2.82
N LEU A 110 -1.01 -9.04 2.30
CA LEU A 110 -0.12 -9.92 3.08
C LEU A 110 1.11 -9.17 3.57
N PHE A 111 1.77 -8.37 2.73
CA PHE A 111 2.91 -7.56 3.14
C PHE A 111 2.51 -6.54 4.20
N LYS A 112 1.38 -5.85 4.03
CA LYS A 112 0.86 -4.94 5.04
C LYS A 112 0.56 -5.65 6.36
N ALA A 113 -0.01 -6.86 6.32
CA ALA A 113 -0.26 -7.67 7.52
C ALA A 113 1.04 -8.20 8.16
N LEU A 114 2.11 -8.41 7.37
CA LEU A 114 3.44 -8.80 7.87
C LEU A 114 4.25 -7.59 8.39
N GLU A 115 4.06 -6.41 7.77
CA GLU A 115 4.66 -5.14 8.22
C GLU A 115 3.98 -4.60 9.48
N ASP A 116 2.70 -4.86 9.67
CA ASP A 116 2.03 -4.73 10.97
C ASP A 116 2.62 -5.78 11.93
N LYS A 117 3.89 -5.58 12.30
CA LYS A 117 4.66 -6.38 13.27
C LYS A 117 4.06 -6.40 14.68
N ASN A 118 2.87 -5.90 14.84
CA ASN A 118 2.08 -5.87 16.05
C ASN A 118 0.87 -6.81 15.96
N ASN A 119 0.99 -7.97 15.30
CA ASN A 119 -0.01 -9.03 15.45
C ASN A 119 0.13 -9.67 16.84
N ILE A 120 -0.12 -8.86 17.87
CA ILE A 120 -0.32 -9.38 19.21
C ILE A 120 -1.61 -10.21 19.13
N PRO A 121 -1.55 -11.51 19.45
CA PRO A 121 -2.72 -12.37 19.36
C PRO A 121 -3.85 -11.80 20.23
N VAL A 122 -5.08 -11.90 19.73
CA VAL A 122 -6.28 -11.44 20.46
C VAL A 122 -6.47 -12.23 21.76
N GLN A 123 -6.06 -13.51 21.78
CA GLN A 123 -6.08 -14.39 22.95
C GLN A 123 -5.04 -15.50 22.80
N ASN A 124 -4.48 -15.95 23.91
CA ASN A 124 -3.58 -17.09 23.95
C ASN A 124 -3.46 -17.61 25.38
N ILE A 125 -2.75 -18.76 25.53
CA ILE A 125 -2.40 -19.36 26.81
C ILE A 125 -0.88 -19.46 26.87
N PHE A 126 -0.31 -19.00 27.99
CA PHE A 126 1.07 -19.28 28.35
C PHE A 126 1.11 -20.43 29.34
N PHE A 127 2.05 -21.33 29.12
CA PHE A 127 2.25 -22.49 29.97
C PHE A 127 3.31 -22.21 31.05
N ASP A 128 3.42 -23.08 32.04
CA ASP A 128 4.47 -23.00 33.06
C ASP A 128 5.87 -23.04 32.42
N GLY A 129 6.77 -22.21 32.94
CA GLY A 129 8.12 -22.05 32.41
C GLY A 129 8.29 -21.06 31.26
N GLN A 130 7.20 -20.58 30.62
CA GLN A 130 7.25 -19.57 29.57
C GLN A 130 7.38 -18.14 30.14
N ILE A 131 8.31 -17.95 31.08
CA ILE A 131 8.46 -16.66 31.79
C ILE A 131 8.91 -15.55 30.85
N TYR A 132 9.89 -15.85 29.99
CA TYR A 132 10.43 -14.84 29.07
C TYR A 132 9.41 -14.49 27.97
N ASP A 133 8.70 -15.48 27.43
CA ASP A 133 7.70 -15.25 26.38
C ASP A 133 6.54 -14.38 26.89
N ALA A 134 6.06 -14.70 28.09
CA ALA A 134 4.99 -13.92 28.75
C ALA A 134 5.46 -12.49 29.08
N TYR A 135 6.72 -12.33 29.54
CA TYR A 135 7.32 -11.03 29.78
C TYR A 135 7.47 -10.23 28.47
N SER A 136 7.96 -10.87 27.40
CA SER A 136 8.09 -10.24 26.08
C SER A 136 6.73 -9.78 25.55
N PHE A 137 5.72 -10.62 25.68
CA PHE A 137 4.34 -10.29 25.31
C PHE A 137 3.84 -9.01 26.02
N VAL A 138 4.02 -8.92 27.34
CA VAL A 138 3.60 -7.71 28.07
C VAL A 138 4.41 -6.48 27.64
N ASN A 139 5.71 -6.62 27.36
CA ASN A 139 6.49 -5.53 26.79
C ASN A 139 5.94 -5.08 25.42
N ASP A 140 5.51 -6.02 24.58
CA ASP A 140 4.94 -5.67 23.28
C ASP A 140 3.58 -4.98 23.43
N LEU A 141 2.77 -5.36 24.42
CA LEU A 141 1.57 -4.60 24.78
C LEU A 141 1.88 -3.17 25.22
N ILE A 142 2.90 -2.98 26.08
CA ILE A 142 3.30 -1.65 26.54
C ILE A 142 3.78 -0.77 25.38
N LYS A 143 4.48 -1.34 24.39
CA LYS A 143 4.94 -0.61 23.18
C LYS A 143 3.80 -0.09 22.30
N LEU A 144 2.59 -0.64 22.42
CA LEU A 144 1.42 -0.14 21.70
C LEU A 144 0.93 1.21 22.24
N ALA A 145 1.26 1.52 23.49
CA ALA A 145 0.83 2.76 24.12
C ALA A 145 1.53 3.98 23.52
N ASN A 146 0.75 5.01 23.26
CA ASN A 146 1.26 6.32 22.85
C ASN A 146 1.33 7.31 24.01
N SER A 147 0.50 7.14 25.04
CA SER A 147 0.38 8.13 26.13
C SER A 147 0.18 7.54 27.52
N GLU A 148 -0.74 6.59 27.67
CA GLU A 148 -1.18 6.15 29.00
C GLU A 148 -1.48 4.64 29.03
N ILE A 149 -1.08 4.00 30.13
CA ILE A 149 -1.48 2.63 30.47
C ILE A 149 -2.10 2.62 31.86
N VAL A 150 -3.27 2.00 31.99
CA VAL A 150 -3.89 1.70 33.28
C VAL A 150 -3.74 0.20 33.53
N LEU A 151 -3.07 -0.12 34.64
CA LEU A 151 -2.94 -1.48 35.15
C LEU A 151 -3.85 -1.67 36.37
N ILE A 152 -4.72 -2.68 36.33
CA ILE A 152 -5.45 -3.15 37.49
C ILE A 152 -4.88 -4.52 37.87
N ASP A 153 -4.17 -4.61 38.98
CA ASP A 153 -3.52 -5.84 39.44
C ASP A 153 -3.36 -5.83 40.97
N ASN A 154 -4.01 -6.76 41.64
CA ASN A 154 -4.06 -6.83 43.10
C ASN A 154 -2.76 -7.33 43.75
N TYR A 155 -1.80 -7.85 42.98
CA TYR A 155 -0.64 -8.59 43.51
C TYR A 155 0.71 -8.06 43.03
N ILE A 156 0.81 -6.78 42.74
CA ILE A 156 2.05 -6.18 42.24
C ILE A 156 3.16 -6.14 43.29
N ASP A 157 4.39 -6.06 42.81
CA ASP A 157 5.62 -5.75 43.57
C ASP A 157 6.53 -4.78 42.81
N ASP A 158 7.77 -4.59 43.25
CA ASP A 158 8.76 -3.69 42.66
C ASP A 158 9.20 -4.07 41.25
N THR A 159 9.00 -5.34 40.85
CA THR A 159 9.31 -5.79 39.48
C THR A 159 8.46 -5.07 38.45
N VAL A 160 7.23 -4.68 38.79
CA VAL A 160 6.34 -3.90 37.92
C VAL A 160 6.91 -2.48 37.71
N PHE A 161 7.45 -1.85 38.74
CA PHE A 161 8.10 -0.54 38.61
C PHE A 161 9.36 -0.65 37.74
N THR A 162 10.13 -1.72 37.90
CA THR A 162 11.30 -2.02 37.06
C THR A 162 10.92 -2.21 35.59
N LEU A 163 9.82 -2.87 35.32
CA LEU A 163 9.30 -3.01 33.98
C LEU A 163 8.92 -1.65 33.38
N PHE A 164 8.17 -0.83 34.12
CA PHE A 164 7.65 0.45 33.64
C PHE A 164 8.71 1.54 33.56
N SER A 165 9.82 1.44 34.29
CA SER A 165 10.96 2.36 34.18
C SER A 165 11.60 2.38 32.79
N LYS A 166 11.42 1.31 32.00
CA LYS A 166 11.91 1.22 30.61
C LYS A 166 11.13 2.10 29.63
N TYR A 167 9.98 2.63 30.06
CA TYR A 167 9.07 3.43 29.24
C TYR A 167 8.79 4.80 29.89
N PRO A 168 9.79 5.67 30.02
CA PRO A 168 9.67 6.92 30.78
C PRO A 168 8.68 7.91 30.15
N ASN A 169 8.36 7.77 28.87
CA ASN A 169 7.43 8.64 28.12
C ASN A 169 5.98 8.21 28.22
N ILE A 170 5.70 7.05 28.82
CA ILE A 170 4.33 6.54 29.01
C ILE A 170 3.90 6.82 30.46
N ASN A 171 2.68 7.32 30.65
CA ASN A 171 2.08 7.48 31.96
C ASN A 171 1.41 6.20 32.40
N PHE A 172 1.74 5.70 33.59
CA PHE A 172 1.15 4.50 34.16
C PHE A 172 0.28 4.86 35.35
N ILE A 173 -0.94 4.35 35.36
CA ILE A 173 -1.83 4.40 36.53
C ILE A 173 -2.02 2.97 37.01
N ILE A 174 -1.54 2.67 38.21
CA ILE A 174 -1.63 1.33 38.78
C ILE A 174 -2.69 1.33 39.89
N TYR A 175 -3.66 0.45 39.73
CA TYR A 175 -4.67 0.16 40.75
C TYR A 175 -4.40 -1.19 41.37
N THR A 176 -4.25 -1.23 42.68
CA THR A 176 -3.98 -2.46 43.44
C THR A 176 -4.86 -2.52 44.68
N ASN A 177 -5.16 -3.73 45.17
CA ASN A 177 -6.03 -3.93 46.32
C ASN A 177 -5.43 -3.35 47.62
N ASN A 178 -4.08 -3.54 47.80
CA ASN A 178 -3.40 -3.09 49.02
C ASN A 178 -2.00 -2.58 48.70
N ILE A 179 -1.64 -1.42 49.23
CA ILE A 179 -0.30 -0.88 49.17
C ILE A 179 0.42 -1.22 50.47
N SER A 180 1.15 -2.34 50.45
CA SER A 180 1.96 -2.77 51.60
C SER A 180 3.04 -1.72 51.98
N LYS A 181 3.56 -1.79 53.21
CA LYS A 181 4.67 -0.91 53.65
C LYS A 181 5.90 -1.03 52.71
N GLN A 182 6.22 -2.27 52.30
CA GLN A 182 7.33 -2.53 51.40
C GLN A 182 7.07 -1.91 50.01
N LEU A 183 5.91 -2.17 49.43
CA LEU A 183 5.55 -1.62 48.12
C LEU A 183 5.56 -0.07 48.12
N LYS A 184 5.13 0.55 49.24
CA LYS A 184 5.16 2.00 49.39
C LYS A 184 6.62 2.53 49.41
N LEU A 185 7.52 1.87 50.13
CA LEU A 185 8.94 2.24 50.17
C LEU A 185 9.60 2.10 48.79
N ASP A 186 9.29 1.04 48.06
CA ASP A 186 9.84 0.83 46.73
C ASP A 186 9.26 1.84 45.72
N PHE A 187 7.98 2.18 45.82
CA PHE A 187 7.38 3.27 45.06
C PHE A 187 8.00 4.65 45.39
N GLU A 188 8.28 4.94 46.67
CA GLU A 188 8.96 6.18 47.06
C GLU A 188 10.36 6.27 46.45
N LYS A 189 11.13 5.16 46.44
CA LYS A 189 12.46 5.10 45.78
C LYS A 189 12.30 5.36 44.27
N TYR A 190 11.37 4.66 43.61
CA TYR A 190 11.08 4.84 42.19
C TYR A 190 10.72 6.30 41.86
N SER A 191 9.84 6.88 42.65
CA SER A 191 9.32 8.25 42.44
C SER A 191 10.36 9.36 42.65
N LYS A 192 11.53 9.07 43.23
CA LYS A 192 12.65 10.01 43.28
C LYS A 192 13.28 10.24 41.90
N GLN A 193 13.27 9.22 41.06
CA GLN A 193 13.88 9.25 39.72
C GLN A 193 12.86 9.37 38.58
N TYR A 194 11.75 8.66 38.66
CA TYR A 194 10.72 8.60 37.62
C TYR A 194 9.42 9.19 38.16
N LYS A 195 8.70 9.94 37.29
CA LYS A 195 7.44 10.62 37.66
C LYS A 195 6.23 10.10 36.88
N ASN A 196 6.42 9.03 36.14
CA ASN A 196 5.45 8.50 35.20
C ASN A 196 4.51 7.42 35.77
N ILE A 197 4.56 7.13 37.08
CA ILE A 197 3.64 6.18 37.75
C ILE A 197 2.79 6.90 38.78
N ALA A 198 1.48 6.67 38.74
CA ALA A 198 0.54 6.95 39.82
C ALA A 198 0.06 5.63 40.43
N LEU A 199 0.26 5.44 41.73
CA LEU A 199 -0.15 4.25 42.46
C LEU A 199 -1.42 4.54 43.28
N LYS A 200 -2.49 3.77 43.07
CA LYS A 200 -3.79 3.96 43.71
C LYS A 200 -4.33 2.64 44.26
N THR A 201 -5.22 2.74 45.24
CA THR A 201 -5.91 1.58 45.83
C THR A 201 -7.25 1.37 45.15
N PHE A 202 -7.52 0.12 44.72
CA PHE A 202 -8.81 -0.30 44.17
C PHE A 202 -9.10 -1.75 44.57
N LYS A 203 -10.21 -1.99 45.29
CA LYS A 203 -10.50 -3.28 45.93
C LYS A 203 -11.58 -4.11 45.22
N SER A 204 -12.22 -3.54 44.20
CA SER A 204 -13.43 -4.13 43.61
C SER A 204 -13.15 -4.96 42.34
N SER A 205 -11.90 -5.28 42.04
CA SER A 205 -11.54 -6.14 40.93
C SER A 205 -10.97 -7.48 41.42
N HIS A 206 -11.44 -8.57 40.86
CA HIS A 206 -10.82 -9.91 41.01
C HIS A 206 -9.80 -10.16 39.93
N ASP A 207 -10.09 -9.71 38.71
CA ASP A 207 -9.29 -9.94 37.52
C ASP A 207 -8.25 -8.83 37.32
N ARG A 208 -7.30 -9.09 36.45
CA ARG A 208 -6.24 -8.15 36.09
C ARG A 208 -6.53 -7.65 34.69
N PHE A 209 -6.36 -6.33 34.53
CA PHE A 209 -6.57 -5.66 33.25
C PHE A 209 -5.43 -4.73 32.96
N LEU A 210 -5.02 -4.73 31.70
CA LEU A 210 -4.11 -3.74 31.12
C LEU A 210 -4.90 -2.96 30.08
N ILE A 211 -5.06 -1.65 30.31
CA ILE A 211 -5.82 -0.76 29.43
C ILE A 211 -4.85 0.21 28.78
N ILE A 212 -4.80 0.24 27.47
CA ILE A 212 -3.86 1.01 26.67
C ILE A 212 -4.61 2.20 26.04
N ASP A 213 -4.14 3.42 26.28
CA ASP A 213 -4.64 4.69 25.71
C ASP A 213 -6.18 4.83 25.79
N LYS A 214 -6.80 4.22 26.79
CA LYS A 214 -8.27 4.18 26.96
C LYS A 214 -9.03 3.59 25.74
N LYS A 215 -8.35 2.72 24.98
CA LYS A 215 -8.89 2.12 23.75
C LYS A 215 -8.85 0.61 23.77
N ASP A 216 -7.73 0.03 24.13
CA ASP A 216 -7.54 -1.41 24.10
C ASP A 216 -7.51 -1.96 25.52
N ILE A 217 -8.31 -2.99 25.78
CA ILE A 217 -8.37 -3.66 27.09
C ILE A 217 -7.91 -5.09 26.92
N TYR A 218 -6.93 -5.47 27.73
CA TYR A 218 -6.45 -6.84 27.83
C TYR A 218 -6.76 -7.39 29.23
N HIS A 219 -7.48 -8.49 29.27
CA HIS A 219 -7.63 -9.30 30.47
C HIS A 219 -6.39 -10.19 30.61
N LEU A 220 -5.79 -10.25 31.81
CA LEU A 220 -4.62 -11.03 32.14
C LEU A 220 -4.93 -12.02 33.26
N GLY A 221 -4.82 -13.31 33.00
CA GLY A 221 -5.10 -14.36 33.98
C GLY A 221 -4.05 -14.48 35.09
N ALA A 222 -2.88 -13.79 34.94
CA ALA A 222 -1.82 -13.75 35.95
C ALA A 222 -1.46 -12.30 36.31
N SER A 223 -0.94 -12.11 37.53
CA SER A 223 -0.30 -10.84 37.92
C SER A 223 0.99 -10.64 37.13
N LEU A 224 1.33 -9.37 36.86
CA LEU A 224 2.58 -9.03 36.14
C LEU A 224 3.84 -9.56 36.84
N LYS A 225 3.86 -9.70 38.15
CA LYS A 225 4.97 -10.29 38.92
C LYS A 225 5.10 -11.80 38.76
N ASP A 226 4.04 -12.50 38.33
CA ASP A 226 3.97 -13.95 38.29
C ASP A 226 3.83 -14.50 36.86
N LEU A 227 4.12 -13.68 35.85
CA LEU A 227 4.01 -14.05 34.44
C LEU A 227 4.80 -15.32 34.11
N GLY A 228 4.14 -16.29 33.48
CA GLY A 228 4.74 -17.55 33.02
C GLY A 228 5.21 -18.52 34.12
N LYS A 229 5.02 -18.20 35.42
CA LYS A 229 5.31 -19.14 36.51
C LYS A 229 4.29 -20.28 36.61
N LYS A 230 3.07 -20.02 36.18
CA LYS A 230 1.96 -20.98 36.07
C LYS A 230 1.19 -20.68 34.80
N TRP A 231 0.38 -21.62 34.37
CA TRP A 231 -0.52 -21.43 33.24
C TRP A 231 -1.42 -20.23 33.46
N PHE A 232 -1.52 -19.38 32.43
CA PHE A 232 -2.48 -18.29 32.41
C PHE A 232 -2.90 -17.99 30.98
N ALA A 233 -4.14 -17.55 30.84
CA ALA A 233 -4.65 -17.05 29.57
C ALA A 233 -4.66 -15.52 29.58
N PHE A 234 -4.66 -14.94 28.38
CA PHE A 234 -5.02 -13.54 28.18
C PHE A 234 -6.00 -13.43 27.04
N SER A 235 -6.76 -12.33 27.03
CA SER A 235 -7.65 -11.99 25.92
C SER A 235 -7.76 -10.47 25.78
N LYS A 236 -7.76 -10.00 24.53
CA LYS A 236 -8.16 -8.64 24.18
C LYS A 236 -9.68 -8.59 24.19
N MET A 237 -10.25 -7.67 24.95
CA MET A 237 -11.69 -7.53 25.06
C MET A 237 -12.23 -6.67 23.92
N SER A 238 -13.38 -7.06 23.35
CA SER A 238 -14.06 -6.25 22.33
C SER A 238 -14.71 -5.03 22.95
N LEU A 239 -14.48 -3.85 22.36
CA LEU A 239 -15.05 -2.59 22.79
C LEU A 239 -16.56 -2.48 22.53
N ASP A 240 -17.05 -3.23 21.54
CA ASP A 240 -18.50 -3.23 21.20
C ASP A 240 -19.38 -3.72 22.35
N SER A 241 -18.81 -4.46 23.29
CA SER A 241 -19.49 -5.02 24.46
C SER A 241 -19.16 -4.32 25.78
N LEU A 242 -18.27 -3.31 25.78
CA LEU A 242 -17.75 -2.68 27.00
C LEU A 242 -18.01 -1.18 27.02
N ASN A 243 -18.60 -0.70 28.12
CA ASN A 243 -18.70 0.73 28.37
C ASN A 243 -17.43 1.21 29.08
N LEU A 244 -16.46 1.72 28.32
CA LEU A 244 -15.20 2.26 28.84
C LEU A 244 -15.42 3.38 29.86
N ASP A 245 -16.39 4.27 29.62
CA ASP A 245 -16.71 5.39 30.51
C ASP A 245 -17.17 4.87 31.87
N GLU A 246 -17.92 3.78 31.90
CA GLU A 246 -18.33 3.15 33.16
C GLU A 246 -17.12 2.59 33.92
N ILE A 247 -16.19 1.93 33.24
CA ILE A 247 -14.96 1.41 33.86
C ILE A 247 -14.18 2.57 34.50
N PHE A 248 -13.92 3.64 33.75
CA PHE A 248 -13.17 4.79 34.27
C PHE A 248 -13.92 5.57 35.36
N ASN A 249 -15.26 5.60 35.33
CA ASN A 249 -16.04 6.19 36.40
C ASN A 249 -15.96 5.40 37.70
N ARG A 250 -15.84 4.07 37.63
CA ARG A 250 -15.67 3.21 38.83
C ARG A 250 -14.23 3.24 39.39
N LEU A 251 -13.25 3.69 38.60
CA LEU A 251 -11.86 3.85 39.01
C LEU A 251 -11.54 5.22 39.62
N LYS A 252 -12.46 6.16 39.60
CA LYS A 252 -12.35 7.48 40.28
C LYS A 252 -12.58 7.33 41.75
#